data_a74a0d12f5841ca2dd022c8b0af0ee5e
#
_entry.id   a74a0d12f5841ca2dd022c8b0af0ee5e
#
_cell.length_a   1.000
_cell.length_b   1.000
_cell.length_c   1.000
_cell.angle_alpha   90.00
_cell.angle_beta   90.00
_cell.angle_gamma   90.00
#
_symmetry.space_group_name_H-M   'P 1'
#
loop_
_entity.id
_entity.type
_entity.pdbx_description
1 polymer ?
#
loop_
_entity_poly.entity_id
_entity_poly.type
_entity_poly.pdbx_seq_one_letter_code
_entity_poly.pdbx_strand_id
1 'polypeptide(L)'
;MLLCPTACLRLLLLHRRRWPLLFLGVSLILFFQVSGYLEELFSGILSIFYSTQSYVSPRVLNVPIPPFLLSPASTCSSPPFLLILVSSAPTHRDRRDAIRQTWGGLASATASSSLTLFVLAVPKSPEERAALMHEAVTHRDMIQANFTDSYRNLTLKTITGLTWALEKCRGARYLLKTDDDVFVNTLILTRFLRGESGPQYMGRLHWHVRPDRDPDSRHYVPQKLYDGKYFPPYCSGTGYILSYDAAGLILEQVRSGPWPPLEDVYVGILAQAAGIAPRHIAKIAGSMSVPHSTCCYRTMFTSHGMTPKGMQEAWNMLKEAAEHWCPPLVMFYCKVFGQLVENGEGVH
;
A
#
# COMPACT_ATOMS: atom_id res chain seq x y z
N MET A 1 49.12 11.75 52.50
CA MET A 1 47.83 11.03 52.31
C MET A 1 47.42 11.11 50.85
N LEU A 2 47.93 10.15 50.12
CA LEU A 2 47.59 10.02 48.66
C LEU A 2 46.87 8.69 48.50
N LEU A 3 45.57 8.74 48.34
CA LEU A 3 44.73 7.54 48.07
C LEU A 3 44.11 7.62 46.68
N CYS A 4 44.51 6.64 45.90
CA CYS A 4 43.79 5.93 44.87
C CYS A 4 43.81 6.45 43.42
N PRO A 5 44.91 6.27 42.69
CA PRO A 5 44.87 6.33 41.21
C PRO A 5 44.31 5.07 40.56
N THR A 6 44.34 3.92 41.26
CA THR A 6 44.00 2.61 40.64
C THR A 6 42.50 2.34 40.50
N ALA A 7 41.65 2.84 41.38
CA ALA A 7 40.20 2.67 41.28
C ALA A 7 39.59 3.53 40.20
N CYS A 8 40.10 4.76 40.02
CA CYS A 8 39.63 5.67 38.97
C CYS A 8 40.01 5.16 37.56
N LEU A 9 41.22 4.58 37.44
CA LEU A 9 41.69 3.99 36.19
C LEU A 9 40.89 2.73 35.79
N ARG A 10 40.50 1.90 36.76
CA ARG A 10 39.64 0.74 36.54
C ARG A 10 38.22 1.13 36.13
N LEU A 11 37.64 2.18 36.70
CA LEU A 11 36.34 2.71 36.31
C LEU A 11 36.37 3.29 34.91
N LEU A 12 37.43 4.01 34.54
CA LEU A 12 37.62 4.56 33.19
C LEU A 12 37.83 3.46 32.15
N LEU A 13 38.56 2.38 32.48
CA LEU A 13 38.80 1.24 31.60
C LEU A 13 37.52 0.38 31.43
N LEU A 14 36.70 0.24 32.49
CA LEU A 14 35.41 -0.43 32.41
C LEU A 14 34.39 0.41 31.61
N HIS A 15 34.46 1.73 31.71
CA HIS A 15 33.65 2.64 30.90
C HIS A 15 34.05 2.55 29.43
N ARG A 16 35.35 2.58 29.10
CA ARG A 16 35.87 2.46 27.74
C ARG A 16 35.52 1.12 27.05
N ARG A 17 35.40 0.02 27.82
CA ARG A 17 34.97 -1.30 27.28
C ARG A 17 33.47 -1.41 27.02
N ARG A 18 32.62 -0.59 27.67
CA ARG A 18 31.17 -0.61 27.49
C ARG A 18 30.69 0.18 26.27
N TRP A 19 31.44 1.20 25.86
CA TRP A 19 31.10 2.02 24.68
C TRP A 19 31.01 1.24 23.38
N PRO A 20 31.96 0.35 23.04
CA PRO A 20 31.83 -0.46 21.82
C PRO A 20 30.59 -1.38 21.82
N LEU A 21 30.23 -1.94 22.98
CA LEU A 21 29.03 -2.76 23.13
C LEU A 21 27.75 -1.93 23.02
N LEU A 22 27.73 -0.72 23.55
CA LEU A 22 26.62 0.22 23.39
C LEU A 22 26.51 0.68 21.94
N PHE A 23 27.62 1.03 21.29
CA PHE A 23 27.63 1.37 19.86
C PHE A 23 27.17 0.20 18.98
N LEU A 24 27.63 -1.01 19.27
CA LEU A 24 27.17 -2.20 18.55
C LEU A 24 25.67 -2.45 18.76
N GLY A 25 25.19 -2.31 20.00
CA GLY A 25 23.76 -2.45 20.33
C GLY A 25 22.90 -1.42 19.62
N VAL A 26 23.29 -0.14 19.65
CA VAL A 26 22.59 0.94 18.96
C VAL A 26 22.64 0.73 17.44
N SER A 27 23.78 0.33 16.89
CA SER A 27 23.92 0.04 15.46
C SER A 27 23.07 -1.13 15.03
N LEU A 28 22.96 -2.18 15.83
CA LEU A 28 22.06 -3.33 15.56
C LEU A 28 20.60 -2.92 15.64
N ILE A 29 20.20 -2.13 16.63
CA ILE A 29 18.82 -1.63 16.73
C ILE A 29 18.47 -0.76 15.52
N LEU A 30 19.37 0.17 15.15
CA LEU A 30 19.20 0.99 13.95
C LEU A 30 19.15 0.13 12.69
N PHE A 31 20.02 -0.88 12.58
CA PHE A 31 20.01 -1.82 11.46
C PHE A 31 18.68 -2.56 11.36
N PHE A 32 18.14 -3.10 12.45
CA PHE A 32 16.87 -3.81 12.47
C PHE A 32 15.68 -2.88 12.21
N GLN A 33 15.67 -1.65 12.77
CA GLN A 33 14.62 -0.67 12.47
C GLN A 33 14.61 -0.29 10.99
N VAL A 34 15.78 0.04 10.48
CA VAL A 34 15.97 0.51 9.11
C VAL A 34 15.74 -0.59 8.07
N SER A 35 15.98 -1.86 8.42
CA SER A 35 15.70 -3.00 7.54
C SER A 35 14.23 -3.42 7.49
N GLY A 36 13.36 -2.84 8.33
CA GLY A 36 11.95 -3.22 8.48
C GLY A 36 11.73 -4.51 9.28
N TYR A 37 12.78 -5.16 9.79
CA TYR A 37 12.64 -6.38 10.59
C TYR A 37 11.84 -6.18 11.87
N LEU A 38 11.96 -5.03 12.52
CA LEU A 38 11.17 -4.74 13.73
C LEU A 38 9.68 -4.59 13.39
N GLU A 39 9.35 -3.97 12.25
CA GLU A 39 7.98 -3.85 11.79
C GLU A 39 7.40 -5.20 11.35
N GLU A 40 8.20 -6.04 10.68
CA GLU A 40 7.83 -7.42 10.35
C GLU A 40 7.61 -8.26 11.62
N LEU A 41 8.48 -8.16 12.61
CA LEU A 41 8.32 -8.82 13.89
C LEU A 41 7.07 -8.35 14.63
N PHE A 42 6.83 -7.03 14.65
CA PHE A 42 5.66 -6.44 15.27
C PHE A 42 4.37 -6.89 14.57
N SER A 43 4.35 -6.93 13.24
CA SER A 43 3.19 -7.46 12.50
C SER A 43 2.95 -8.95 12.77
N GLY A 44 4.01 -9.73 12.98
CA GLY A 44 3.91 -11.12 13.43
C GLY A 44 3.28 -11.26 14.81
N ILE A 45 3.65 -10.40 15.75
CA ILE A 45 3.03 -10.33 17.08
C ILE A 45 1.56 -9.92 16.98
N LEU A 46 1.24 -8.89 16.17
CA LEU A 46 -0.15 -8.49 15.94
C LEU A 46 -1.00 -9.63 15.41
N SER A 47 -0.48 -10.45 14.51
CA SER A 47 -1.23 -11.58 13.94
C SER A 47 -1.68 -12.57 15.01
N ILE A 48 -0.90 -12.75 16.07
CA ILE A 48 -1.25 -13.62 17.21
C ILE A 48 -2.46 -13.05 17.96
N PHE A 49 -2.48 -11.75 18.23
CA PHE A 49 -3.61 -11.10 18.92
C PHE A 49 -4.90 -11.11 18.07
N TYR A 50 -4.78 -10.95 16.75
CA TYR A 50 -5.93 -10.98 15.84
C TYR A 50 -6.46 -12.41 15.61
N SER A 51 -5.59 -13.42 15.62
CA SER A 51 -5.98 -14.82 15.38
C SER A 51 -6.89 -15.42 16.44
N THR A 52 -7.07 -14.74 17.58
CA THR A 52 -8.00 -15.16 18.64
C THR A 52 -9.47 -14.91 18.31
N GLN A 53 -9.77 -14.18 17.23
CA GLN A 53 -11.13 -13.94 16.77
C GLN A 53 -11.59 -15.07 15.85
N SER A 54 -12.79 -15.62 16.11
CA SER A 54 -13.33 -16.73 15.34
C SER A 54 -13.59 -16.35 13.89
N TYR A 55 -13.04 -17.13 12.99
CA TYR A 55 -13.22 -16.97 11.55
C TYR A 55 -14.66 -17.35 11.15
N VAL A 56 -15.38 -16.43 10.53
CA VAL A 56 -16.72 -16.69 9.98
C VAL A 56 -16.62 -16.62 8.46
N SER A 57 -17.12 -17.64 7.78
CA SER A 57 -17.13 -17.69 6.30
C SER A 57 -17.86 -16.50 5.67
N PRO A 58 -17.38 -15.99 4.53
CA PRO A 58 -18.00 -14.86 3.85
C PRO A 58 -19.47 -15.09 3.51
N ARG A 59 -20.33 -14.14 3.88
CA ARG A 59 -21.75 -14.09 3.48
C ARG A 59 -21.90 -13.20 2.25
N VAL A 60 -23.04 -13.31 1.57
CA VAL A 60 -23.34 -12.47 0.41
C VAL A 60 -23.24 -11.01 0.76
N LEU A 61 -22.38 -10.28 0.04
CA LEU A 61 -22.09 -8.89 0.27
C LEU A 61 -23.26 -8.00 -0.17
N ASN A 62 -23.77 -7.17 0.73
CA ASN A 62 -24.67 -6.08 0.39
C ASN A 62 -23.97 -4.77 0.79
N VAL A 63 -22.90 -4.43 0.08
CA VAL A 63 -22.12 -3.22 0.32
C VAL A 63 -22.87 -2.02 -0.25
N PRO A 64 -23.14 -0.97 0.52
CA PRO A 64 -23.91 0.19 0.07
C PRO A 64 -23.05 1.11 -0.80
N ILE A 65 -22.77 0.69 -2.03
CA ILE A 65 -22.05 1.49 -3.01
C ILE A 65 -23.00 2.03 -4.09
N PRO A 66 -22.68 3.19 -4.71
CA PRO A 66 -23.40 3.69 -5.86
C PRO A 66 -23.27 2.74 -7.06
N PRO A 67 -24.26 2.75 -7.97
CA PRO A 67 -24.22 1.89 -9.15
C PRO A 67 -23.02 2.17 -10.05
N PHE A 68 -22.50 1.13 -10.67
CA PHE A 68 -21.46 1.23 -11.68
C PHE A 68 -21.98 1.90 -12.95
N LEU A 69 -21.26 2.90 -13.44
CA LEU A 69 -21.49 3.54 -14.73
C LEU A 69 -20.63 2.90 -15.83
N LEU A 70 -19.40 2.50 -15.47
CA LEU A 70 -18.49 1.73 -16.32
C LEU A 70 -18.06 0.47 -15.58
N SER A 71 -18.08 -0.64 -16.29
CA SER A 71 -17.70 -1.93 -15.71
C SER A 71 -17.08 -2.83 -16.80
N PRO A 72 -15.74 -3.01 -16.79
CA PRO A 72 -15.04 -3.83 -17.78
C PRO A 72 -15.11 -5.32 -17.44
N ALA A 73 -16.30 -5.84 -17.14
CA ALA A 73 -16.49 -7.22 -16.64
C ALA A 73 -15.95 -8.30 -17.59
N SER A 74 -15.90 -8.04 -18.90
CA SER A 74 -15.34 -8.97 -19.90
C SER A 74 -13.83 -9.19 -19.75
N THR A 75 -13.11 -8.27 -19.10
CA THR A 75 -11.66 -8.40 -18.89
C THR A 75 -11.29 -9.45 -17.84
N CYS A 76 -12.22 -9.86 -16.99
CA CYS A 76 -12.04 -10.89 -15.96
C CYS A 76 -12.66 -12.26 -16.33
N SER A 77 -12.91 -12.53 -17.59
CA SER A 77 -13.35 -13.86 -18.04
C SER A 77 -12.33 -14.97 -17.73
N SER A 78 -11.04 -14.61 -17.68
CA SER A 78 -9.95 -15.42 -17.13
C SER A 78 -9.36 -14.69 -15.94
N PRO A 79 -9.65 -15.12 -14.69
CA PRO A 79 -9.21 -14.38 -13.50
C PRO A 79 -7.68 -14.26 -13.42
N PRO A 80 -7.15 -13.05 -13.15
CA PRO A 80 -5.71 -12.87 -12.99
C PRO A 80 -5.25 -13.44 -11.64
N PHE A 81 -3.97 -13.76 -11.55
CA PHE A 81 -3.35 -14.05 -10.25
C PHE A 81 -3.31 -12.80 -9.36
N LEU A 82 -3.00 -11.64 -9.95
CA LEU A 82 -2.96 -10.34 -9.29
C LEU A 82 -3.84 -9.33 -10.04
N LEU A 83 -4.94 -8.91 -9.42
CA LEU A 83 -5.73 -7.78 -9.91
C LEU A 83 -5.23 -6.50 -9.25
N ILE A 84 -4.87 -5.51 -10.07
CA ILE A 84 -4.37 -4.22 -9.62
C ILE A 84 -5.47 -3.18 -9.81
N LEU A 85 -5.92 -2.59 -8.72
CA LEU A 85 -6.93 -1.53 -8.67
C LEU A 85 -6.22 -0.20 -8.43
N VAL A 86 -6.13 0.62 -9.47
CA VAL A 86 -5.46 1.92 -9.42
C VAL A 86 -6.50 3.00 -9.17
N SER A 87 -6.45 3.65 -8.01
CA SER A 87 -7.25 4.85 -7.74
C SER A 87 -6.72 6.00 -8.59
N SER A 88 -7.57 6.55 -9.48
CA SER A 88 -7.18 7.65 -10.37
C SER A 88 -8.22 8.76 -10.35
N ALA A 89 -7.78 10.00 -10.61
CA ALA A 89 -8.69 11.10 -10.87
C ALA A 89 -9.07 11.15 -12.37
N PRO A 90 -10.28 11.60 -12.71
CA PRO A 90 -10.70 11.74 -14.11
C PRO A 90 -9.72 12.53 -14.98
N THR A 91 -9.12 13.58 -14.41
CA THR A 91 -8.15 14.48 -15.10
C THR A 91 -6.76 13.86 -15.29
N HIS A 92 -6.41 12.77 -14.63
CA HIS A 92 -5.07 12.17 -14.65
C HIS A 92 -4.88 11.16 -15.80
N ARG A 93 -5.32 11.52 -17.01
CA ARG A 93 -5.17 10.66 -18.19
C ARG A 93 -3.71 10.33 -18.50
N ASP A 94 -2.83 11.31 -18.38
CA ASP A 94 -1.39 11.18 -18.61
C ASP A 94 -0.75 10.12 -17.69
N ARG A 95 -1.15 10.07 -16.42
CA ARG A 95 -0.71 9.05 -15.46
C ARG A 95 -1.23 7.67 -15.84
N ARG A 96 -2.52 7.56 -16.20
CA ARG A 96 -3.09 6.29 -16.66
C ARG A 96 -2.40 5.77 -17.91
N ASP A 97 -2.13 6.64 -18.88
CA ASP A 97 -1.42 6.28 -20.10
C ASP A 97 0.02 5.84 -19.83
N ALA A 98 0.72 6.50 -18.88
CA ALA A 98 2.05 6.07 -18.45
C ALA A 98 2.01 4.68 -17.79
N ILE A 99 1.01 4.39 -16.95
CA ILE A 99 0.81 3.07 -16.34
C ILE A 99 0.55 2.01 -17.41
N ARG A 100 -0.32 2.27 -18.39
CA ARG A 100 -0.62 1.35 -19.52
C ARG A 100 0.62 1.04 -20.35
N GLN A 101 1.47 2.05 -20.56
CA GLN A 101 2.70 1.91 -21.36
C GLN A 101 3.86 1.25 -20.60
N THR A 102 3.72 1.11 -19.28
CA THR A 102 4.76 0.58 -18.40
C THR A 102 4.28 -0.69 -17.67
N TRP A 103 4.26 -0.66 -16.37
CA TRP A 103 4.02 -1.80 -15.51
C TRP A 103 2.57 -2.32 -15.53
N GLY A 104 1.61 -1.48 -15.91
CA GLY A 104 0.19 -1.85 -15.99
C GLY A 104 -0.22 -2.52 -17.29
N GLY A 105 0.58 -2.37 -18.37
CA GLY A 105 0.27 -2.92 -19.69
C GLY A 105 0.74 -4.36 -19.93
N LEU A 106 1.39 -4.99 -18.98
CA LEU A 106 1.98 -6.33 -19.12
C LEU A 106 0.97 -7.50 -19.10
N ALA A 107 -0.26 -7.23 -19.37
CA ALA A 107 -1.36 -8.19 -19.20
C ALA A 107 -1.29 -9.45 -20.07
N SER A 108 -0.23 -9.81 -20.76
CA SER A 108 -0.48 -10.91 -21.68
C SER A 108 0.60 -11.93 -21.99
N ALA A 109 1.86 -11.67 -21.87
CA ALA A 109 2.79 -12.53 -22.63
C ALA A 109 3.60 -13.54 -21.81
N THR A 110 3.70 -13.42 -20.52
CA THR A 110 4.53 -14.34 -19.72
C THR A 110 3.95 -14.56 -18.33
N ALA A 111 3.99 -15.75 -17.84
CA ALA A 111 3.85 -16.29 -16.45
C ALA A 111 3.31 -15.41 -15.27
N SER A 112 3.14 -14.12 -15.40
CA SER A 112 2.54 -13.21 -14.43
C SER A 112 1.17 -12.73 -14.94
N SER A 113 0.12 -13.45 -14.58
CA SER A 113 -1.25 -13.06 -14.88
C SER A 113 -1.67 -11.91 -13.97
N SER A 114 -1.20 -10.69 -14.25
CA SER A 114 -1.70 -9.48 -13.62
C SER A 114 -2.65 -8.73 -14.57
N LEU A 115 -3.68 -8.12 -14.01
CA LEU A 115 -4.62 -7.26 -14.70
C LEU A 115 -4.69 -5.93 -13.96
N THR A 116 -4.55 -4.82 -14.68
CA THR A 116 -4.65 -3.47 -14.12
C THR A 116 -5.95 -2.81 -14.54
N LEU A 117 -6.70 -2.30 -13.57
CA LEU A 117 -7.93 -1.54 -13.79
C LEU A 117 -7.89 -0.23 -13.01
N PHE A 118 -8.40 0.83 -13.62
CA PHE A 118 -8.49 2.16 -13.02
C PHE A 118 -9.85 2.36 -12.37
N VAL A 119 -9.85 2.74 -11.09
CA VAL A 119 -11.07 3.02 -10.33
C VAL A 119 -11.29 4.53 -10.28
N LEU A 120 -12.42 4.97 -10.82
CA LEU A 120 -12.76 6.36 -11.03
C LEU A 120 -14.13 6.71 -10.46
N ALA A 121 -14.35 7.99 -10.27
CA ALA A 121 -15.65 8.58 -9.99
C ALA A 121 -16.08 9.53 -11.11
N VAL A 122 -17.24 10.15 -10.95
CA VAL A 122 -17.80 11.07 -11.96
C VAL A 122 -17.03 12.38 -11.94
N PRO A 123 -16.50 12.85 -13.07
CA PRO A 123 -15.87 14.16 -13.17
C PRO A 123 -16.88 15.29 -12.99
N LYS A 124 -16.38 16.47 -12.63
CA LYS A 124 -17.23 17.65 -12.36
C LYS A 124 -17.76 18.31 -13.65
N SER A 125 -16.98 18.31 -14.72
CA SER A 125 -17.35 18.98 -15.96
C SER A 125 -17.91 18.00 -17.02
N PRO A 126 -18.81 18.45 -17.92
CA PRO A 126 -19.30 17.67 -19.07
C PRO A 126 -18.17 17.29 -20.03
N GLU A 127 -17.21 18.17 -20.25
CA GLU A 127 -16.07 17.97 -21.16
C GLU A 127 -15.16 16.84 -20.65
N GLU A 128 -14.83 16.87 -19.36
CA GLU A 128 -14.07 15.77 -18.72
C GLU A 128 -14.82 14.44 -18.80
N ARG A 129 -16.17 14.48 -18.68
CA ARG A 129 -17.01 13.27 -18.82
C ARG A 129 -16.92 12.71 -20.22
N ALA A 130 -17.03 13.54 -21.25
CA ALA A 130 -16.92 13.10 -22.64
C ALA A 130 -15.52 12.52 -22.94
N ALA A 131 -14.46 13.18 -22.47
CA ALA A 131 -13.09 12.70 -22.64
C ALA A 131 -12.87 11.34 -21.94
N LEU A 132 -13.39 11.18 -20.71
CA LEU A 132 -13.30 9.91 -19.96
C LEU A 132 -14.07 8.78 -20.63
N MET A 133 -15.26 9.06 -21.20
CA MET A 133 -16.03 8.06 -21.94
C MET A 133 -15.31 7.58 -23.20
N HIS A 134 -14.68 8.49 -23.93
CA HIS A 134 -13.86 8.14 -25.09
C HIS A 134 -12.67 7.24 -24.69
N GLU A 135 -11.98 7.60 -23.59
CA GLU A 135 -10.87 6.81 -23.03
C GLU A 135 -11.37 5.40 -22.62
N ALA A 136 -12.51 5.32 -21.94
CA ALA A 136 -13.08 4.05 -21.47
C ALA A 136 -13.46 3.10 -22.62
N VAL A 137 -14.01 3.63 -23.72
CA VAL A 137 -14.32 2.82 -24.93
C VAL A 137 -13.04 2.30 -25.56
N THR A 138 -12.00 3.11 -25.60
CA THR A 138 -10.71 2.77 -26.22
C THR A 138 -9.97 1.69 -25.44
N HIS A 139 -9.86 1.85 -24.11
CA HIS A 139 -8.98 1.00 -23.29
C HIS A 139 -9.70 -0.14 -22.57
N ARG A 140 -11.00 0.03 -22.26
CA ARG A 140 -11.85 -0.97 -21.58
C ARG A 140 -11.27 -1.48 -20.25
N ASP A 141 -10.57 -0.61 -19.53
CA ASP A 141 -9.86 -0.89 -18.29
C ASP A 141 -10.30 -0.02 -17.11
N MET A 142 -11.50 0.57 -17.22
CA MET A 142 -12.01 1.51 -16.23
C MET A 142 -13.24 0.99 -15.49
N ILE A 143 -13.21 1.12 -14.17
CA ILE A 143 -14.35 0.97 -13.26
C ILE A 143 -14.79 2.37 -12.86
N GLN A 144 -16.03 2.75 -13.13
CA GLN A 144 -16.57 4.04 -12.68
C GLN A 144 -17.88 3.81 -11.94
N ALA A 145 -18.03 4.48 -10.79
CA ALA A 145 -19.30 4.49 -10.06
C ALA A 145 -19.87 5.90 -9.95
N ASN A 146 -21.18 5.98 -9.68
CA ASN A 146 -21.96 7.21 -9.71
C ASN A 146 -21.82 8.03 -8.42
N PHE A 147 -20.64 8.60 -8.20
CA PHE A 147 -20.37 9.60 -7.16
C PHE A 147 -19.33 10.62 -7.65
N THR A 148 -19.36 11.82 -7.08
CA THR A 148 -18.43 12.90 -7.47
C THR A 148 -17.01 12.60 -7.03
N ASP A 149 -16.04 12.80 -7.91
CA ASP A 149 -14.63 12.63 -7.57
C ASP A 149 -14.15 13.72 -6.62
N SER A 150 -13.59 13.31 -5.51
CA SER A 150 -13.01 14.17 -4.50
C SER A 150 -12.12 13.40 -3.53
N TYR A 151 -11.20 14.09 -2.87
CA TYR A 151 -10.35 13.51 -1.82
C TYR A 151 -11.18 12.84 -0.71
N ARG A 152 -12.29 13.47 -0.30
CA ARG A 152 -13.18 12.93 0.76
C ARG A 152 -13.93 11.66 0.35
N ASN A 153 -13.98 11.35 -0.94
CA ASN A 153 -14.63 10.16 -1.49
C ASN A 153 -13.64 9.04 -1.85
N LEU A 154 -12.37 9.14 -1.42
CA LEU A 154 -11.38 8.08 -1.67
C LEU A 154 -11.77 6.76 -1.01
N THR A 155 -12.33 6.80 0.20
CA THR A 155 -12.86 5.60 0.87
C THR A 155 -13.94 4.94 0.01
N LEU A 156 -14.89 5.73 -0.50
CA LEU A 156 -15.94 5.22 -1.37
C LEU A 156 -15.36 4.64 -2.68
N LYS A 157 -14.35 5.30 -3.25
CA LYS A 157 -13.65 4.82 -4.46
C LYS A 157 -12.99 3.47 -4.22
N THR A 158 -12.27 3.30 -3.12
CA THR A 158 -11.60 2.05 -2.76
C THR A 158 -12.61 0.93 -2.50
N ILE A 159 -13.65 1.17 -1.70
CA ILE A 159 -14.69 0.17 -1.43
C ILE A 159 -15.41 -0.23 -2.74
N THR A 160 -15.67 0.73 -3.63
CA THR A 160 -16.24 0.45 -4.96
C THR A 160 -15.35 -0.48 -5.78
N GLY A 161 -14.05 -0.20 -5.86
CA GLY A 161 -13.09 -1.04 -6.60
C GLY A 161 -12.99 -2.46 -6.04
N LEU A 162 -12.91 -2.59 -4.72
CA LEU A 162 -12.87 -3.89 -4.05
C LEU A 162 -14.18 -4.68 -4.24
N THR A 163 -15.34 -4.00 -4.14
CA THR A 163 -16.64 -4.64 -4.39
C THR A 163 -16.73 -5.14 -5.83
N TRP A 164 -16.33 -4.31 -6.80
CA TRP A 164 -16.29 -4.72 -8.19
C TRP A 164 -15.42 -5.97 -8.39
N ALA A 165 -14.24 -6.00 -7.77
CA ALA A 165 -13.34 -7.14 -7.87
C ALA A 165 -13.97 -8.44 -7.36
N LEU A 166 -14.67 -8.39 -6.22
CA LEU A 166 -15.33 -9.56 -5.64
C LEU A 166 -16.55 -10.02 -6.47
N GLU A 167 -17.27 -9.09 -7.07
CA GLU A 167 -18.46 -9.42 -7.87
C GLU A 167 -18.13 -9.89 -9.30
N LYS A 168 -17.21 -9.20 -9.97
CA LYS A 168 -16.97 -9.32 -11.42
C LYS A 168 -15.67 -10.04 -11.78
N CYS A 169 -14.73 -10.16 -10.82
CA CYS A 169 -13.43 -10.77 -11.05
C CYS A 169 -13.17 -11.94 -10.09
N ARG A 170 -14.15 -12.81 -9.96
CA ARG A 170 -14.11 -13.99 -9.10
C ARG A 170 -12.97 -14.91 -9.49
N GLY A 171 -12.12 -15.25 -8.52
CA GLY A 171 -10.97 -16.12 -8.74
C GLY A 171 -9.62 -15.39 -8.93
N ALA A 172 -9.59 -14.07 -8.91
CA ALA A 172 -8.35 -13.34 -8.67
C ALA A 172 -7.78 -13.78 -7.32
N ARG A 173 -6.48 -14.10 -7.25
CA ARG A 173 -5.91 -14.61 -5.99
C ARG A 173 -5.55 -13.48 -5.03
N TYR A 174 -5.02 -12.39 -5.57
CA TYR A 174 -4.64 -11.19 -4.84
C TYR A 174 -5.17 -9.93 -5.49
N LEU A 175 -5.49 -8.94 -4.68
CA LEU A 175 -5.86 -7.60 -5.06
C LEU A 175 -4.77 -6.65 -4.56
N LEU A 176 -4.21 -5.81 -5.44
CA LEU A 176 -3.37 -4.69 -5.06
C LEU A 176 -4.18 -3.40 -5.23
N LYS A 177 -4.45 -2.66 -4.14
CA LYS A 177 -4.88 -1.26 -4.26
C LYS A 177 -3.64 -0.38 -4.31
N THR A 178 -3.62 0.56 -5.23
CA THR A 178 -2.57 1.56 -5.34
C THR A 178 -3.09 2.85 -5.97
N ASP A 179 -2.28 3.92 -5.98
CA ASP A 179 -2.63 5.19 -6.60
C ASP A 179 -1.96 5.37 -7.97
N ASP A 180 -2.39 6.37 -8.75
CA ASP A 180 -1.94 6.58 -10.12
C ASP A 180 -0.56 7.26 -10.25
N ASP A 181 0.07 7.59 -9.13
CA ASP A 181 1.44 8.09 -9.04
C ASP A 181 2.41 7.08 -8.40
N VAL A 182 2.05 5.81 -8.44
CA VAL A 182 2.88 4.71 -7.92
C VAL A 182 3.42 3.87 -9.06
N PHE A 183 4.73 3.66 -9.08
CA PHE A 183 5.37 2.64 -9.91
C PHE A 183 5.32 1.30 -9.20
N VAL A 184 4.91 0.24 -9.90
CA VAL A 184 4.81 -1.13 -9.36
C VAL A 184 5.70 -2.08 -10.15
N ASN A 185 6.64 -2.75 -9.47
CA ASN A 185 7.38 -3.86 -10.06
C ASN A 185 6.56 -5.15 -9.97
N THR A 186 5.65 -5.33 -10.90
CA THR A 186 4.70 -6.44 -10.94
C THR A 186 5.36 -7.81 -11.00
N LEU A 187 6.56 -7.91 -11.59
CA LEU A 187 7.29 -9.17 -11.74
C LEU A 187 7.76 -9.73 -10.39
N ILE A 188 8.49 -8.91 -9.61
CA ILE A 188 8.99 -9.36 -8.31
C ILE A 188 7.87 -9.46 -7.28
N LEU A 189 6.86 -8.59 -7.36
CA LEU A 189 5.68 -8.66 -6.50
C LEU A 189 4.91 -9.96 -6.72
N THR A 190 4.60 -10.31 -7.96
CA THR A 190 3.90 -11.56 -8.28
C THR A 190 4.71 -12.79 -7.85
N ARG A 191 6.04 -12.77 -8.01
CA ARG A 191 6.91 -13.85 -7.53
C ARG A 191 6.84 -14.00 -6.01
N PHE A 192 6.86 -12.91 -5.28
CA PHE A 192 6.70 -12.91 -3.83
C PHE A 192 5.35 -13.50 -3.42
N LEU A 193 4.26 -13.04 -4.02
CA LEU A 193 2.90 -13.47 -3.69
C LEU A 193 2.63 -14.95 -3.96
N ARG A 194 3.36 -15.58 -4.88
CA ARG A 194 3.24 -17.03 -5.12
C ARG A 194 3.66 -17.89 -3.93
N GLY A 195 4.49 -17.37 -3.04
CA GLY A 195 4.89 -18.03 -1.80
C GLY A 195 3.92 -17.83 -0.64
N GLU A 196 2.89 -16.99 -0.80
CA GLU A 196 1.97 -16.63 0.26
C GLU A 196 0.69 -17.49 0.23
N SER A 197 0.09 -17.68 1.42
CA SER A 197 -1.15 -18.47 1.57
C SER A 197 -2.02 -17.93 2.70
N GLY A 198 -3.30 -18.30 2.68
CA GLY A 198 -4.31 -17.85 3.65
C GLY A 198 -4.73 -16.40 3.45
N PRO A 199 -5.63 -15.89 4.31
CA PRO A 199 -6.06 -14.51 4.28
C PRO A 199 -4.91 -13.56 4.58
N GLN A 200 -4.65 -12.60 3.68
CA GLN A 200 -3.53 -11.67 3.75
C GLN A 200 -4.01 -10.22 3.61
N TYR A 201 -3.53 -9.36 4.50
CA TYR A 201 -3.57 -7.90 4.36
C TYR A 201 -2.15 -7.38 4.57
N MET A 202 -1.50 -6.95 3.51
CA MET A 202 -0.07 -6.67 3.48
C MET A 202 0.22 -5.31 2.88
N GLY A 203 1.16 -4.58 3.47
CA GLY A 203 1.57 -3.28 2.97
C GLY A 203 2.64 -2.65 3.87
N ARG A 204 2.89 -1.36 3.67
CA ARG A 204 3.64 -0.60 4.66
C ARG A 204 2.74 -0.35 5.87
N LEU A 205 3.11 -0.89 7.02
CA LEU A 205 2.34 -0.79 8.26
C LEU A 205 2.49 0.59 8.90
N HIS A 206 1.35 1.17 9.26
CA HIS A 206 1.24 2.30 10.19
C HIS A 206 0.60 1.83 11.50
N TRP A 207 1.18 2.24 12.60
CA TRP A 207 0.71 1.89 13.93
C TRP A 207 0.87 3.07 14.88
N HIS A 208 0.03 3.11 15.92
CA HIS A 208 0.03 4.17 16.95
C HIS A 208 -0.23 5.59 16.38
N VAL A 209 -0.97 5.66 15.26
CA VAL A 209 -1.35 6.91 14.61
C VAL A 209 -2.58 7.50 15.30
N ARG A 210 -2.52 8.79 15.64
CA ARG A 210 -3.67 9.51 16.22
C ARG A 210 -4.55 10.07 15.11
N PRO A 211 -5.89 10.06 15.31
CA PRO A 211 -6.78 10.80 14.43
C PRO A 211 -6.47 12.29 14.47
N ASP A 212 -6.40 12.91 13.31
CA ASP A 212 -6.34 14.36 13.21
C ASP A 212 -7.70 14.97 13.56
N ARG A 213 -7.71 15.87 14.52
CA ARG A 213 -8.92 16.52 15.07
C ARG A 213 -9.05 17.99 14.65
N ASP A 214 -8.12 18.49 13.84
CA ASP A 214 -8.17 19.83 13.28
C ASP A 214 -9.18 19.86 12.10
N PRO A 215 -10.29 20.62 12.19
CA PRO A 215 -11.28 20.71 11.12
C PRO A 215 -10.73 21.26 9.79
N ASP A 216 -9.65 22.04 9.86
CA ASP A 216 -9.02 22.67 8.68
C ASP A 216 -8.05 21.73 7.98
N SER A 217 -7.69 20.61 8.62
CA SER A 217 -6.83 19.60 8.03
C SER A 217 -7.54 18.79 6.95
N ARG A 218 -6.83 18.47 5.87
CA ARG A 218 -7.30 17.53 4.86
C ARG A 218 -7.52 16.12 5.42
N HIS A 219 -6.83 15.78 6.53
CA HIS A 219 -6.90 14.47 7.19
C HIS A 219 -7.87 14.46 8.38
N TYR A 220 -8.69 15.50 8.52
CA TYR A 220 -9.64 15.63 9.61
C TYR A 220 -10.58 14.43 9.73
N VAL A 221 -10.63 13.83 10.92
CA VAL A 221 -11.59 12.79 11.27
C VAL A 221 -12.39 13.25 12.49
N PRO A 222 -13.68 13.58 12.35
CA PRO A 222 -14.53 13.97 13.46
C PRO A 222 -14.60 12.91 14.55
N GLN A 223 -14.61 13.31 15.82
CA GLN A 223 -14.72 12.36 16.93
C GLN A 223 -15.97 11.48 16.85
N LYS A 224 -17.08 12.02 16.33
CA LYS A 224 -18.32 11.28 16.11
C LYS A 224 -18.21 10.15 15.06
N LEU A 225 -17.22 10.20 14.15
CA LEU A 225 -16.97 9.13 13.18
C LEU A 225 -16.01 8.09 13.72
N TYR A 226 -15.07 8.49 14.56
CA TYR A 226 -14.13 7.61 15.21
C TYR A 226 -13.71 8.23 16.55
N ASP A 227 -14.05 7.63 17.67
CA ASP A 227 -13.81 8.14 19.02
C ASP A 227 -12.51 7.63 19.66
N GLY A 228 -11.85 6.65 19.03
CA GLY A 228 -10.61 6.07 19.49
C GLY A 228 -9.47 7.08 19.58
N LYS A 229 -8.61 6.90 20.59
CA LYS A 229 -7.38 7.70 20.79
C LYS A 229 -6.34 7.45 19.69
N TYR A 230 -6.29 6.23 19.16
CA TYR A 230 -5.40 5.80 18.09
C TYR A 230 -6.20 4.99 17.08
N PHE A 231 -5.82 5.07 15.83
CA PHE A 231 -6.30 4.14 14.82
C PHE A 231 -5.76 2.73 15.08
N PRO A 232 -6.49 1.67 14.70
CA PRO A 232 -5.89 0.34 14.63
C PRO A 232 -4.74 0.34 13.64
N PRO A 233 -3.81 -0.62 13.73
CA PRO A 233 -2.77 -0.77 12.71
C PRO A 233 -3.37 -0.95 11.31
N TYR A 234 -2.82 -0.24 10.32
CA TYR A 234 -3.30 -0.25 8.94
C TYR A 234 -2.12 -0.16 7.96
N CYS A 235 -2.34 -0.57 6.71
CA CYS A 235 -1.37 -0.43 5.64
C CYS A 235 -1.56 0.90 4.91
N SER A 236 -0.45 1.56 4.55
CA SER A 236 -0.44 2.85 3.84
C SER A 236 -1.26 2.82 2.56
N GLY A 237 -1.99 3.90 2.29
CA GLY A 237 -2.78 4.09 1.08
C GLY A 237 -1.98 4.12 -0.22
N THR A 238 -0.65 4.36 -0.16
CA THR A 238 0.23 4.31 -1.34
C THR A 238 0.20 2.96 -2.06
N GLY A 239 -0.05 1.87 -1.29
CA GLY A 239 -0.29 0.55 -1.86
C GLY A 239 -0.37 -0.53 -0.79
N TYR A 240 -1.40 -1.35 -0.88
CA TYR A 240 -1.55 -2.54 -0.05
C TYR A 240 -2.19 -3.69 -0.82
N ILE A 241 -1.91 -4.89 -0.35
CA ILE A 241 -2.30 -6.15 -0.97
C ILE A 241 -3.28 -6.86 -0.06
N LEU A 242 -4.38 -7.31 -0.65
CA LEU A 242 -5.34 -8.20 -0.01
C LEU A 242 -5.36 -9.53 -0.76
N SER A 243 -5.41 -10.66 -0.06
CA SER A 243 -5.90 -11.88 -0.71
C SER A 243 -7.39 -11.72 -1.01
N TYR A 244 -7.91 -12.45 -1.98
CA TYR A 244 -9.32 -12.40 -2.35
C TYR A 244 -10.25 -12.67 -1.16
N ASP A 245 -9.91 -13.68 -0.35
CA ASP A 245 -10.66 -14.05 0.84
C ASP A 245 -10.62 -12.93 1.90
N ALA A 246 -9.45 -12.32 2.12
CA ALA A 246 -9.32 -11.20 3.05
C ALA A 246 -10.17 -9.99 2.61
N ALA A 247 -10.16 -9.67 1.31
CA ALA A 247 -10.99 -8.60 0.78
C ALA A 247 -12.49 -8.87 1.02
N GLY A 248 -12.93 -10.12 0.86
CA GLY A 248 -14.30 -10.53 1.15
C GLY A 248 -14.67 -10.29 2.61
N LEU A 249 -13.86 -10.80 3.53
CA LEU A 249 -14.08 -10.66 4.98
C LEU A 249 -14.07 -9.20 5.45
N ILE A 250 -13.17 -8.39 4.88
CA ILE A 250 -13.07 -6.95 5.16
C ILE A 250 -14.34 -6.24 4.68
N LEU A 251 -14.79 -6.49 3.46
CA LEU A 251 -15.98 -5.83 2.92
C LEU A 251 -17.29 -6.22 3.62
N GLU A 252 -17.37 -7.41 4.21
CA GLU A 252 -18.49 -7.81 5.07
C GLU A 252 -18.65 -6.94 6.32
N GLN A 253 -17.58 -6.25 6.73
CA GLN A 253 -17.61 -5.34 7.87
C GLN A 253 -18.11 -3.94 7.50
N VAL A 254 -18.28 -3.62 6.21
CA VAL A 254 -18.79 -2.32 5.77
C VAL A 254 -20.23 -2.15 6.25
N ARG A 255 -20.50 -1.00 6.87
CA ARG A 255 -21.84 -0.63 7.35
C ARG A 255 -22.34 0.61 6.62
N SER A 256 -23.66 0.76 6.52
CA SER A 256 -24.29 1.99 6.02
C SER A 256 -24.00 3.16 6.96
N GLY A 257 -23.69 4.32 6.38
CA GLY A 257 -23.42 5.54 7.15
C GLY A 257 -22.25 6.33 6.60
N PRO A 258 -21.90 7.44 7.24
CA PRO A 258 -20.73 8.21 6.86
C PRO A 258 -19.45 7.44 7.21
N TRP A 259 -18.58 7.27 6.23
CA TRP A 259 -17.29 6.61 6.39
C TRP A 259 -16.19 7.63 6.69
N PRO A 260 -15.13 7.24 7.44
CA PRO A 260 -13.93 8.06 7.56
C PRO A 260 -13.35 8.40 6.16
N PRO A 261 -12.90 9.65 5.94
CA PRO A 261 -12.39 10.07 4.64
C PRO A 261 -11.02 9.43 4.28
N LEU A 262 -10.30 8.92 5.29
CA LEU A 262 -9.02 8.25 5.12
C LEU A 262 -9.27 6.79 4.75
N GLU A 263 -9.04 6.45 3.50
CA GLU A 263 -9.43 5.15 2.93
C GLU A 263 -8.63 3.99 3.54
N ASP A 264 -7.33 4.18 3.73
CA ASP A 264 -6.40 3.20 4.28
C ASP A 264 -6.67 2.92 5.76
N VAL A 265 -6.95 3.98 6.53
CA VAL A 265 -7.42 3.88 7.92
C VAL A 265 -8.74 3.11 7.98
N TYR A 266 -9.70 3.42 7.09
CA TYR A 266 -10.98 2.74 7.10
C TYR A 266 -10.84 1.25 6.77
N VAL A 267 -10.02 0.90 5.78
CA VAL A 267 -9.70 -0.51 5.49
C VAL A 267 -9.03 -1.20 6.69
N GLY A 268 -8.15 -0.51 7.41
CA GLY A 268 -7.56 -1.01 8.65
C GLY A 268 -8.59 -1.26 9.77
N ILE A 269 -9.57 -0.36 9.93
CA ILE A 269 -10.69 -0.55 10.88
C ILE A 269 -11.53 -1.77 10.50
N LEU A 270 -11.86 -1.92 9.21
CA LEU A 270 -12.61 -3.08 8.72
C LEU A 270 -11.82 -4.38 8.86
N ALA A 271 -10.51 -4.35 8.59
CA ALA A 271 -9.62 -5.51 8.76
C ALA A 271 -9.57 -5.95 10.22
N GLN A 272 -9.47 -5.00 11.17
CA GLN A 272 -9.55 -5.30 12.60
C GLN A 272 -10.89 -5.96 12.95
N ALA A 273 -12.01 -5.42 12.47
CA ALA A 273 -13.34 -5.99 12.71
C ALA A 273 -13.50 -7.39 12.09
N ALA A 274 -12.80 -7.66 10.99
CA ALA A 274 -12.75 -8.97 10.34
C ALA A 274 -11.76 -9.96 10.98
N GLY A 275 -10.99 -9.54 11.99
CA GLY A 275 -9.95 -10.35 12.62
C GLY A 275 -8.71 -10.58 11.74
N ILE A 276 -8.45 -9.69 10.76
CA ILE A 276 -7.33 -9.79 9.83
C ILE A 276 -6.24 -8.80 10.23
N ALA A 277 -5.11 -9.32 10.71
CA ALA A 277 -3.96 -8.52 11.07
C ALA A 277 -3.23 -7.99 9.82
N PRO A 278 -2.87 -6.69 9.76
CA PRO A 278 -2.00 -6.19 8.73
C PRO A 278 -0.56 -6.68 8.91
N ARG A 279 0.10 -7.07 7.81
CA ARG A 279 1.50 -7.51 7.80
C ARG A 279 2.38 -6.47 7.09
N HIS A 280 3.47 -6.09 7.75
CA HIS A 280 4.44 -5.17 7.17
C HIS A 280 5.23 -5.79 6.02
N ILE A 281 5.38 -5.02 4.94
CA ILE A 281 6.22 -5.37 3.79
C ILE A 281 7.19 -4.22 3.50
N ALA A 282 8.44 -4.38 3.91
CA ALA A 282 9.49 -3.37 3.77
C ALA A 282 9.82 -2.97 2.32
N LYS A 283 9.35 -3.72 1.33
CA LYS A 283 9.51 -3.43 -0.10
C LYS A 283 8.37 -2.59 -0.70
N ILE A 284 7.35 -2.27 0.07
CA ILE A 284 6.31 -1.32 -0.33
C ILE A 284 6.71 0.06 0.19
N ALA A 285 6.86 1.02 -0.73
CA ALA A 285 7.28 2.36 -0.40
C ALA A 285 6.20 3.14 0.37
N GLY A 286 6.63 4.02 1.26
CA GLY A 286 5.76 4.99 1.93
C GLY A 286 5.47 6.21 1.06
N SER A 287 5.38 7.39 1.69
CA SER A 287 5.05 8.65 1.02
C SER A 287 6.14 9.17 0.08
N MET A 288 7.38 8.71 0.21
CA MET A 288 8.49 9.16 -0.64
C MET A 288 8.75 8.23 -1.83
N SER A 289 9.24 8.81 -2.92
CA SER A 289 9.81 8.03 -4.02
C SER A 289 11.13 7.38 -3.60
N VAL A 290 11.38 6.15 -4.07
CA VAL A 290 12.69 5.53 -3.89
C VAL A 290 13.74 6.26 -4.75
N PRO A 291 15.04 6.20 -4.38
CA PRO A 291 16.10 6.79 -5.19
C PRO A 291 16.05 6.31 -6.64
N HIS A 292 16.25 7.23 -7.59
CA HIS A 292 16.23 6.95 -9.03
C HIS A 292 17.44 6.08 -9.41
N SER A 293 17.29 4.78 -9.25
CA SER A 293 18.33 3.77 -9.41
C SER A 293 17.76 2.45 -9.88
N THR A 294 18.42 1.82 -10.83
CA THR A 294 18.08 0.47 -11.30
C THR A 294 17.96 -0.53 -10.15
N CYS A 295 18.88 -0.47 -9.18
CA CYS A 295 18.85 -1.38 -8.04
C CYS A 295 17.64 -1.14 -7.15
N CYS A 296 17.22 0.11 -6.96
CA CYS A 296 16.03 0.40 -6.16
C CYS A 296 14.76 -0.11 -6.84
N TYR A 297 14.58 0.16 -8.13
CA TYR A 297 13.43 -0.36 -8.87
C TYR A 297 13.39 -1.89 -8.99
N ARG A 298 14.55 -2.55 -8.96
CA ARG A 298 14.65 -4.02 -8.92
C ARG A 298 14.41 -4.62 -7.54
N THR A 299 14.62 -3.86 -6.47
CA THR A 299 14.51 -4.32 -5.09
C THR A 299 13.12 -4.08 -4.51
N MET A 300 12.57 -2.89 -4.76
CA MET A 300 11.30 -2.47 -4.18
C MET A 300 10.12 -2.96 -5.02
N PHE A 301 9.01 -3.26 -4.36
CA PHE A 301 7.75 -3.60 -5.04
C PHE A 301 7.06 -2.36 -5.57
N THR A 302 7.16 -1.24 -4.85
CA THR A 302 6.54 0.03 -5.24
C THR A 302 7.49 1.21 -5.06
N SER A 303 7.22 2.31 -5.79
CA SER A 303 7.81 3.64 -5.58
C SER A 303 6.70 4.66 -5.74
N HIS A 304 6.48 5.52 -4.74
CA HIS A 304 5.41 6.52 -4.73
C HIS A 304 5.90 7.88 -5.25
N GLY A 305 4.97 8.79 -5.55
CA GLY A 305 5.28 10.15 -6.02
C GLY A 305 5.90 10.18 -7.42
N MET A 306 5.58 9.21 -8.26
CA MET A 306 6.14 9.08 -9.61
C MET A 306 5.38 9.94 -10.63
N THR A 307 6.13 10.74 -11.39
CA THR A 307 5.58 11.40 -12.57
C THR A 307 5.43 10.42 -13.74
N PRO A 308 4.61 10.70 -14.76
CA PRO A 308 4.52 9.89 -15.98
C PRO A 308 5.88 9.61 -16.61
N LYS A 309 6.73 10.63 -16.70
CA LYS A 309 8.11 10.51 -17.21
C LYS A 309 8.96 9.62 -16.31
N GLY A 310 8.91 9.82 -14.99
CA GLY A 310 9.64 8.99 -14.02
C GLY A 310 9.24 7.52 -14.07
N MET A 311 7.95 7.21 -14.28
CA MET A 311 7.49 5.84 -14.49
C MET A 311 8.08 5.20 -15.73
N GLN A 312 8.16 5.95 -16.84
CA GLN A 312 8.75 5.48 -18.10
C GLN A 312 10.26 5.22 -17.95
N GLU A 313 10.97 6.14 -17.28
CA GLU A 313 12.40 5.98 -17.00
C GLU A 313 12.67 4.76 -16.11
N ALA A 314 11.93 4.62 -15.01
CA ALA A 314 12.05 3.45 -14.13
C ALA A 314 11.78 2.13 -14.87
N TRP A 315 10.77 2.13 -15.74
CA TRP A 315 10.43 0.97 -16.56
C TRP A 315 11.52 0.61 -17.56
N ASN A 316 12.14 1.59 -18.23
CA ASN A 316 13.25 1.37 -19.16
C ASN A 316 14.47 0.83 -18.41
N MET A 317 14.80 1.39 -17.24
CA MET A 317 15.88 0.86 -16.40
C MET A 317 15.67 -0.61 -16.02
N LEU A 318 14.44 -1.04 -15.74
CA LEU A 318 14.16 -2.45 -15.45
C LEU A 318 14.33 -3.36 -16.66
N LYS A 319 13.93 -2.90 -17.85
CA LYS A 319 14.09 -3.68 -19.10
C LYS A 319 15.56 -3.87 -19.49
N GLU A 320 16.36 -2.82 -19.36
CA GLU A 320 17.78 -2.83 -19.76
C GLU A 320 18.67 -3.60 -18.77
N ALA A 321 18.17 -3.82 -17.55
CA ALA A 321 18.97 -4.31 -16.44
C ALA A 321 18.81 -5.82 -16.16
N ALA A 322 18.45 -6.64 -17.13
CA ALA A 322 18.16 -8.07 -16.89
C ALA A 322 19.27 -8.81 -16.12
N GLU A 323 20.54 -8.44 -16.31
CA GLU A 323 21.71 -9.06 -15.68
C GLU A 323 22.43 -8.13 -14.67
N HIS A 324 21.87 -6.96 -14.34
CA HIS A 324 22.54 -6.02 -13.47
C HIS A 324 22.61 -6.53 -12.03
N TRP A 325 23.84 -6.74 -11.53
CA TRP A 325 24.06 -7.12 -10.13
C TRP A 325 23.89 -5.91 -9.21
N CYS A 326 23.09 -6.09 -8.15
CA CYS A 326 22.85 -5.05 -7.14
C CYS A 326 23.55 -5.41 -5.82
N PRO A 327 24.51 -4.59 -5.35
CA PRO A 327 25.16 -4.82 -4.06
C PRO A 327 24.14 -4.88 -2.91
N PRO A 328 24.30 -5.79 -1.93
CA PRO A 328 23.39 -5.91 -0.79
C PRO A 328 23.19 -4.59 -0.01
N LEU A 329 24.26 -3.80 0.15
CA LEU A 329 24.18 -2.48 0.81
C LEU A 329 23.30 -1.48 0.04
N VAL A 330 23.34 -1.51 -1.31
CA VAL A 330 22.50 -0.66 -2.14
C VAL A 330 21.03 -1.11 -2.04
N MET A 331 20.79 -2.43 -2.06
CA MET A 331 19.42 -2.96 -1.88
C MET A 331 18.85 -2.61 -0.51
N PHE A 332 19.69 -2.65 0.53
CA PHE A 332 19.35 -2.19 1.86
C PHE A 332 19.02 -0.69 1.88
N TYR A 333 19.88 0.14 1.31
CA TYR A 333 19.66 1.58 1.18
C TYR A 333 18.32 1.92 0.49
N CYS A 334 17.97 1.18 -0.58
CA CYS A 334 16.69 1.39 -1.28
C CYS A 334 15.48 1.11 -0.37
N LYS A 335 15.54 0.06 0.45
CA LYS A 335 14.48 -0.23 1.43
C LYS A 335 14.37 0.86 2.48
N VAL A 336 15.51 1.33 3.01
CA VAL A 336 15.56 2.43 3.99
C VAL A 336 14.88 3.67 3.45
N PHE A 337 15.30 4.12 2.27
CA PHE A 337 14.71 5.30 1.64
C PHE A 337 13.23 5.12 1.36
N GLY A 338 12.80 3.96 0.87
CA GLY A 338 11.40 3.65 0.67
C GLY A 338 10.56 3.66 1.95
N GLN A 339 11.20 3.60 3.11
CA GLN A 339 10.53 3.65 4.42
C GLN A 339 10.54 5.05 5.05
N LEU A 340 11.32 6.00 4.55
CA LEU A 340 11.32 7.35 5.08
C LEU A 340 9.98 8.04 4.82
N VAL A 341 9.54 8.81 5.78
CA VAL A 341 8.38 9.71 5.66
C VAL A 341 8.95 11.11 5.41
N GLU A 342 8.39 11.82 4.46
CA GLU A 342 8.71 13.23 4.29
C GLU A 342 8.34 13.98 5.57
N ASN A 343 9.35 14.63 6.21
CA ASN A 343 9.14 15.42 7.42
C ASN A 343 8.23 16.61 7.08
N GLY A 344 6.94 16.46 7.26
CA GLY A 344 5.91 17.46 6.95
C GLY A 344 4.52 16.88 6.77
N GLU A 345 4.39 15.57 6.46
CA GLU A 345 3.07 14.95 6.28
C GLU A 345 2.63 14.04 7.42
N GLY A 346 3.44 13.89 8.46
CA GLY A 346 3.14 13.01 9.59
C GLY A 346 2.54 13.69 10.80
N VAL A 347 2.44 15.00 10.82
CA VAL A 347 1.86 15.80 11.92
C VAL A 347 1.43 17.16 11.36
N HIS A 348 0.33 17.23 10.69
CA HIS A 348 -0.47 18.44 10.59
C HIS A 348 -1.93 18.06 10.42
#